data_4f2dc36e1ad723ce223dbc18eb103a20
#
_entry.id   4f2dc36e1ad723ce223dbc18eb103a20
#
_cell.length_a   1.000
_cell.length_b   1.000
_cell.length_c   1.000
_cell.angle_alpha   90.00
_cell.angle_beta   90.00
_cell.angle_gamma   90.00
#
_symmetry.space_group_name_H-M   'P 1'
#
loop_
_entity.id
_entity.type
_entity.pdbx_description
1 polymer ?
#
loop_
_entity_poly.entity_id
_entity_poly.type
_entity_poly.pdbx_seq_one_letter_code
_entity_poly.pdbx_strand_id
1 'polypeptide(L)'
;MSKILIFAGTTEGRKLSEHLCERGIEHTVCVATEYGEIVLHENPFAHVHMGRMDSEGMRSFFAEQKCKLIVDATHPYAAIVTENIKQAVYAFNEAHAVTDNQADSNISENIEYVRLKRDTDISADYDNIRYFEDNEACAKALSNTDGNIIRQ
;
A
#
# COMPACT_ATOMS: atom_id res chain seq x y z
N MET A 1 17.50 -9.08 -0.59
CA MET A 1 16.14 -9.60 -0.83
C MET A 1 15.29 -9.33 0.40
N SER A 2 14.30 -8.50 0.22
CA SER A 2 13.43 -8.09 1.33
C SER A 2 12.25 -9.01 1.44
N LYS A 3 12.02 -9.58 2.62
CA LYS A 3 10.84 -10.41 2.90
C LYS A 3 9.55 -9.61 3.06
N ILE A 4 9.67 -8.29 3.22
CA ILE A 4 8.55 -7.36 3.38
C ILE A 4 8.51 -6.45 2.15
N LEU A 5 7.36 -6.42 1.48
CA LEU A 5 7.07 -5.51 0.38
C LEU A 5 5.94 -4.55 0.80
N ILE A 6 6.17 -3.25 0.61
CA ILE A 6 5.17 -2.21 0.87
C ILE A 6 4.80 -1.58 -0.46
N PHE A 7 3.56 -1.76 -0.89
CA PHE A 7 3.01 -1.01 -2.01
C PHE A 7 2.58 0.36 -1.50
N ALA A 8 3.39 1.37 -1.76
CA ALA A 8 3.19 2.71 -1.26
C ALA A 8 2.37 3.58 -2.21
N GLY A 9 1.76 4.60 -1.68
CA GLY A 9 0.94 5.57 -2.40
C GLY A 9 0.26 6.54 -1.45
N THR A 10 0.48 6.36 -0.16
CA THR A 10 -0.10 7.17 0.91
C THR A 10 0.95 7.58 1.94
N THR A 11 0.59 8.56 2.75
CA THR A 11 1.40 8.99 3.91
C THR A 11 1.61 7.85 4.91
N GLU A 12 0.62 6.97 5.05
CA GLU A 12 0.68 5.82 5.95
C GLU A 12 1.76 4.83 5.51
N GLY A 13 1.86 4.55 4.20
CA GLY A 13 2.91 3.70 3.64
C GLY A 13 4.30 4.27 3.86
N ARG A 14 4.47 5.59 3.69
CA ARG A 14 5.73 6.28 3.97
C ARG A 14 6.11 6.20 5.45
N LYS A 15 5.18 6.50 6.34
CA LYS A 15 5.40 6.42 7.80
C LYS A 15 5.76 5.01 8.25
N LEU A 16 5.12 3.99 7.68
CA LEU A 16 5.47 2.60 7.96
C LEU A 16 6.91 2.31 7.55
N SER A 17 7.32 2.72 6.34
CA SER A 17 8.70 2.55 5.87
C SER A 17 9.71 3.25 6.79
N GLU A 18 9.47 4.49 7.16
CA GLU A 18 10.30 5.24 8.12
C GLU A 18 10.45 4.48 9.44
N HIS A 19 9.34 3.98 9.96
CA HIS A 19 9.31 3.23 11.22
C HIS A 19 10.08 1.90 11.17
N LEU A 20 10.01 1.20 10.04
CA LEU A 20 10.81 -0.01 9.81
C LEU A 20 12.31 0.32 9.71
N CYS A 21 12.66 1.43 9.04
CA CYS A 21 14.03 1.92 8.97
C CYS A 21 14.60 2.23 10.37
N GLU A 22 13.84 2.91 11.23
CA GLU A 22 14.25 3.21 12.61
C GLU A 22 14.55 1.95 13.43
N ARG A 23 13.90 0.84 13.10
CA ARG A 23 14.11 -0.47 13.74
C ARG A 23 15.15 -1.35 13.04
N GLY A 24 15.77 -0.86 11.97
CA GLY A 24 16.73 -1.64 11.18
C GLY A 24 16.10 -2.84 10.46
N ILE A 25 14.82 -2.76 10.11
CA ILE A 25 14.09 -3.81 9.40
C ILE A 25 14.14 -3.56 7.91
N GLU A 26 14.82 -4.46 7.20
CA GLU A 26 14.96 -4.40 5.75
C GLU A 26 13.60 -4.67 5.05
N HIS A 27 13.25 -3.80 4.11
CA HIS A 27 12.02 -3.90 3.33
C HIS A 27 12.17 -3.26 1.96
N THR A 28 11.28 -3.61 1.03
CA THR A 28 11.20 -2.99 -0.29
C THR A 28 9.92 -2.18 -0.41
N VAL A 29 10.04 -0.94 -0.87
CA VAL A 29 8.92 -0.05 -1.14
C VAL A 29 8.67 0.00 -2.64
N CYS A 30 7.50 -0.46 -3.06
CA CYS A 30 7.06 -0.44 -4.45
C CYS A 30 6.28 0.86 -4.72
N VAL A 31 6.77 1.65 -5.68
CA VAL A 31 6.15 2.90 -6.10
C VAL A 31 5.89 2.89 -7.59
N ALA A 32 4.78 3.50 -8.02
CA ALA A 32 4.40 3.49 -9.43
C ALA A 32 5.15 4.53 -10.28
N THR A 33 5.74 5.54 -9.66
CA THR A 33 6.37 6.68 -10.34
C THR A 33 7.58 7.21 -9.57
N GLU A 34 8.45 7.94 -10.26
CA GLU A 34 9.61 8.64 -9.67
C GLU A 34 9.24 9.60 -8.53
N TYR A 35 8.03 10.17 -8.56
CA TYR A 35 7.57 11.04 -7.50
C TYR A 35 7.45 10.32 -6.15
N GLY A 36 7.10 9.05 -6.16
CA GLY A 36 7.07 8.21 -4.97
C GLY A 36 8.48 7.96 -4.41
N GLU A 37 9.49 7.87 -5.26
CA GLU A 37 10.89 7.68 -4.87
C GLU A 37 11.46 8.92 -4.16
N ILE A 38 11.18 10.13 -4.68
CA ILE A 38 11.70 11.39 -4.14
C ILE A 38 11.25 11.63 -2.68
N VAL A 39 10.10 11.09 -2.29
CA VAL A 39 9.53 11.24 -0.95
C VAL A 39 10.14 10.25 0.04
N LEU A 40 10.79 9.20 -0.45
CA LEU A 40 11.48 8.21 0.38
C LEU A 40 12.94 8.63 0.51
N HIS A 41 13.37 9.01 1.70
CA HIS A 41 14.76 9.30 1.97
C HIS A 41 15.62 8.05 1.76
N GLU A 42 16.81 8.22 1.19
CA GLU A 42 17.78 7.13 1.10
C GLU A 42 18.06 6.53 2.48
N ASN A 43 17.79 5.25 2.62
CA ASN A 43 18.02 4.52 3.85
C ASN A 43 18.51 3.11 3.51
N PRO A 44 19.54 2.59 4.19
CA PRO A 44 20.10 1.27 3.89
C PRO A 44 19.12 0.11 4.11
N PHE A 45 18.04 0.33 4.85
CA PHE A 45 17.01 -0.68 5.13
C PHE A 45 15.79 -0.60 4.20
N ALA A 46 15.65 0.48 3.42
CA ALA A 46 14.56 0.66 2.47
C ALA A 46 15.08 0.59 1.03
N HIS A 47 14.68 -0.44 0.31
CA HIS A 47 14.96 -0.58 -1.12
C HIS A 47 13.75 -0.10 -1.92
N VAL A 48 13.96 0.75 -2.90
CA VAL A 48 12.87 1.26 -3.74
C VAL A 48 12.79 0.48 -5.04
N HIS A 49 11.63 -0.08 -5.33
CA HIS A 49 11.28 -0.65 -6.62
C HIS A 49 10.30 0.29 -7.32
N MET A 50 10.72 0.85 -8.43
CA MET A 50 9.92 1.78 -9.22
C MET A 50 9.35 1.08 -10.46
N GLY A 51 8.07 1.29 -10.69
CA GLY A 51 7.38 0.80 -11.88
C GLY A 51 6.01 0.20 -11.57
N ARG A 52 5.19 0.15 -12.61
CA ARG A 52 3.88 -0.49 -12.54
C ARG A 52 4.03 -1.96 -12.90
N MET A 53 3.37 -2.81 -12.14
CA MET A 53 3.29 -4.24 -12.38
C MET A 53 1.83 -4.67 -12.49
N ASP A 54 1.54 -5.59 -13.39
CA ASP A 54 0.30 -6.36 -13.37
C ASP A 54 0.38 -7.51 -12.36
N SER A 55 -0.68 -8.27 -12.21
CA SER A 55 -0.72 -9.37 -11.23
C SER A 55 0.32 -10.46 -11.50
N GLU A 56 0.66 -10.73 -12.75
CA GLU A 56 1.66 -11.73 -13.12
C GLU A 56 3.09 -11.23 -12.83
N GLY A 57 3.37 -9.97 -13.17
CA GLY A 57 4.63 -9.31 -12.83
C GLY A 57 4.83 -9.25 -11.32
N MET A 58 3.79 -8.93 -10.55
CA MET A 58 3.82 -8.95 -9.08
C MET A 58 4.13 -10.34 -8.54
N ARG A 59 3.47 -11.38 -9.05
CA ARG A 59 3.72 -12.76 -8.62
C ARG A 59 5.18 -13.18 -8.84
N SER A 60 5.73 -12.86 -10.01
CA SER A 60 7.14 -13.13 -10.32
C SER A 60 8.09 -12.38 -9.39
N PHE A 61 7.78 -11.11 -9.13
CA PHE A 61 8.55 -10.26 -8.22
C PHE A 61 8.50 -10.77 -6.77
N PHE A 62 7.35 -11.28 -6.31
CA PHE A 62 7.22 -11.87 -4.97
C PHE A 62 8.10 -13.11 -4.80
N ALA A 63 8.19 -13.94 -5.84
CA ALA A 63 9.06 -15.12 -5.85
C ALA A 63 10.55 -14.71 -5.83
N GLU A 64 10.94 -13.75 -6.67
CA GLU A 64 12.31 -13.23 -6.73
C GLU A 64 12.76 -12.64 -5.39
N GLN A 65 11.89 -11.86 -4.74
CA GLN A 65 12.17 -11.25 -3.45
C GLN A 65 12.05 -12.21 -2.26
N LYS A 66 11.59 -13.44 -2.48
CA LYS A 66 11.25 -14.40 -1.41
C LYS A 66 10.33 -13.77 -0.37
N CYS A 67 9.32 -13.08 -0.85
CA CYS A 67 8.40 -12.29 -0.06
C CYS A 67 7.63 -13.16 0.94
N LYS A 68 7.42 -12.64 2.15
CA LYS A 68 6.62 -13.27 3.20
C LYS A 68 5.45 -12.40 3.66
N LEU A 69 5.59 -11.10 3.53
CA LEU A 69 4.59 -10.12 3.95
C LEU A 69 4.44 -9.04 2.89
N ILE A 70 3.21 -8.81 2.49
CA ILE A 70 2.84 -7.68 1.62
C ILE A 70 1.95 -6.73 2.41
N VAL A 71 2.37 -5.47 2.44
CA VAL A 71 1.57 -4.37 2.97
C VAL A 71 1.09 -3.51 1.81
N ASP A 72 -0.20 -3.52 1.58
CA ASP A 72 -0.85 -2.65 0.61
C ASP A 72 -1.26 -1.33 1.29
N ALA A 73 -0.43 -0.31 1.08
CA ALA A 73 -0.65 1.06 1.54
C ALA A 73 -0.95 2.00 0.36
N THR A 74 -1.55 1.47 -0.70
CA THR A 74 -1.98 2.27 -1.85
C THR A 74 -3.19 3.13 -1.51
N HIS A 75 -3.42 4.17 -2.31
CA HIS A 75 -4.56 5.05 -2.11
C HIS A 75 -5.89 4.26 -2.20
N PRO A 76 -6.92 4.60 -1.40
CA PRO A 76 -8.22 3.92 -1.43
C PRO A 76 -8.86 3.86 -2.82
N TYR A 77 -8.61 4.86 -3.68
CA TYR A 77 -9.13 4.89 -5.05
C TYR A 77 -8.27 4.12 -6.06
N ALA A 78 -7.13 3.59 -5.67
CA ALA A 78 -6.28 2.74 -6.51
C ALA A 78 -6.76 1.27 -6.50
N ALA A 79 -8.04 1.05 -6.81
CA ALA A 79 -8.68 -0.27 -6.73
C ALA A 79 -8.01 -1.31 -7.63
N ILE A 80 -7.55 -0.92 -8.81
CA ILE A 80 -6.91 -1.83 -9.78
C ILE A 80 -5.61 -2.43 -9.21
N VAL A 81 -4.75 -1.60 -8.61
CA VAL A 81 -3.49 -2.09 -8.04
C VAL A 81 -3.74 -2.99 -6.83
N THR A 82 -4.70 -2.63 -5.96
CA THR A 82 -5.11 -3.47 -4.83
C THR A 82 -5.61 -4.83 -5.30
N GLU A 83 -6.43 -4.87 -6.35
CA GLU A 83 -6.93 -6.12 -6.91
C GLU A 83 -5.80 -6.95 -7.52
N ASN A 84 -4.89 -6.34 -8.27
CA ASN A 84 -3.71 -7.02 -8.82
C ASN A 84 -2.82 -7.63 -7.73
N ILE A 85 -2.61 -6.91 -6.62
CA ILE A 85 -1.85 -7.43 -5.47
C ILE A 85 -2.53 -8.66 -4.89
N LYS A 86 -3.83 -8.60 -4.64
CA LYS A 86 -4.61 -9.72 -4.08
C LYS A 86 -4.58 -10.95 -5.00
N GLN A 87 -4.77 -10.74 -6.30
CA GLN A 87 -4.71 -11.81 -7.29
C GLN A 87 -3.31 -12.44 -7.33
N ALA A 88 -2.26 -11.65 -7.28
CA ALA A 88 -0.88 -12.14 -7.28
C ALA A 88 -0.56 -12.95 -6.01
N VAL A 89 -0.99 -12.48 -4.84
CA VAL A 89 -0.84 -13.21 -3.57
C VAL A 89 -1.59 -14.52 -3.59
N TYR A 90 -2.84 -14.50 -4.03
CA TYR A 90 -3.66 -15.71 -4.14
C TYR A 90 -3.01 -16.74 -5.06
N ALA A 91 -2.63 -16.33 -6.28
CA ALA A 91 -2.00 -17.24 -7.26
C ALA A 91 -0.64 -17.76 -6.77
N PHE A 92 0.13 -16.96 -6.04
CA PHE A 92 1.39 -17.40 -5.43
C PHE A 92 1.13 -18.48 -4.37
N ASN A 93 0.22 -18.22 -3.45
CA ASN A 93 -0.09 -19.14 -2.36
C ASN A 93 -0.71 -20.45 -2.86
N GLU A 94 -1.61 -20.41 -3.86
CA GLU A 94 -2.17 -21.61 -4.50
C GLU A 94 -1.10 -22.48 -5.16
N ALA A 95 -0.14 -21.88 -5.86
CA ALA A 95 0.96 -22.61 -6.49
C ALA A 95 1.84 -23.33 -5.47
N HIS A 96 2.04 -22.75 -4.28
CA HIS A 96 2.86 -23.34 -3.21
C HIS A 96 2.10 -24.33 -2.35
N ALA A 97 0.79 -24.21 -2.20
CA ALA A 97 -0.04 -25.19 -1.49
C ALA A 97 -0.02 -26.59 -2.13
N VAL A 98 0.19 -26.68 -3.44
CA VAL A 98 0.25 -27.96 -4.18
C VAL A 98 1.58 -28.70 -3.94
N THR A 99 2.66 -27.97 -3.61
CA THR A 99 3.99 -28.56 -3.38
C THR A 99 4.21 -29.04 -1.95
N ASP A 100 3.40 -28.59 -1.00
CA ASP A 100 3.55 -28.88 0.44
C ASP A 100 3.09 -30.31 0.85
N ASN A 101 2.62 -31.12 -0.11
CA ASN A 101 2.25 -32.52 0.15
C ASN A 101 3.44 -33.48 0.27
N GLN A 102 4.67 -33.03 0.17
CA GLN A 102 5.89 -33.81 0.33
C GLN A 102 6.96 -33.03 1.09
N ALA A 103 7.05 -33.29 2.36
CA ALA A 103 8.21 -33.12 3.25
C ALA A 103 8.04 -32.14 4.42
N ASP A 104 8.40 -32.65 5.60
CA ASP A 104 8.80 -31.97 6.83
C ASP A 104 9.36 -30.56 6.65
N SER A 105 8.51 -29.54 6.66
CA SER A 105 8.99 -28.21 7.01
C SER A 105 7.85 -27.35 7.55
N ASN A 106 7.97 -27.00 8.81
CA ASN A 106 7.15 -26.03 9.55
C ASN A 106 7.30 -24.58 9.06
N ILE A 107 7.61 -24.37 7.78
CA ILE A 107 7.76 -23.03 7.22
C ILE A 107 6.75 -22.91 6.08
N SER A 108 5.59 -22.36 6.39
CA SER A 108 4.65 -21.92 5.37
C SER A 108 5.35 -20.96 4.41
N GLU A 109 5.41 -21.32 3.13
CA GLU A 109 5.92 -20.42 2.08
C GLU A 109 4.87 -19.39 1.67
N ASN A 110 3.71 -19.42 2.28
CA ASN A 110 2.63 -18.52 2.00
C ASN A 110 2.98 -17.05 2.32
N ILE A 111 2.51 -16.18 1.45
CA ILE A 111 2.60 -14.72 1.62
C ILE A 111 1.39 -14.25 2.42
N GLU A 112 1.63 -13.49 3.48
CA GLU A 112 0.61 -12.77 4.22
C GLU A 112 0.31 -11.43 3.54
N TYR A 113 -0.97 -11.09 3.41
CA TYR A 113 -1.41 -9.80 2.87
C TYR A 113 -2.08 -8.95 3.95
N VAL A 114 -1.62 -7.72 4.10
CA VAL A 114 -2.17 -6.73 5.01
C VAL A 114 -2.55 -5.46 4.26
N ARG A 115 -3.77 -4.97 4.46
CA ARG A 115 -4.21 -3.68 3.95
C ARG A 115 -4.02 -2.61 5.03
N LEU A 116 -3.15 -1.64 4.76
CA LEU A 116 -2.97 -0.46 5.61
C LEU A 116 -3.89 0.65 5.13
N LYS A 117 -4.89 0.99 5.93
CA LYS A 117 -5.84 2.07 5.66
C LYS A 117 -5.52 3.29 6.53
N ARG A 118 -5.86 4.46 6.01
CA ARG A 118 -5.88 5.67 6.81
C ARG A 118 -7.04 5.58 7.82
N ASP A 119 -6.80 6.02 9.04
CA ASP A 119 -7.79 6.03 10.14
C ASP A 119 -8.87 7.12 9.97
N THR A 120 -9.20 7.46 8.73
CA THR A 120 -10.25 8.43 8.36
C THR A 120 -11.61 7.78 8.14
N ASP A 121 -11.69 6.46 8.19
CA ASP A 121 -12.97 5.72 8.18
C ASP A 121 -13.59 5.62 9.58
N ILE A 122 -13.24 6.54 10.47
CA ILE A 122 -14.09 6.83 11.58
C ILE A 122 -15.30 7.55 10.97
N SER A 123 -16.40 6.84 10.83
CA SER A 123 -17.73 7.42 10.74
C SER A 123 -18.06 8.12 12.06
N ALA A 124 -17.24 9.09 12.43
CA ALA A 124 -17.66 10.09 13.37
C ALA A 124 -18.63 10.95 12.58
N ASP A 125 -19.91 10.84 12.90
CA ASP A 125 -20.90 11.84 12.60
C ASP A 125 -20.40 13.15 13.25
N TYR A 126 -19.53 13.83 12.52
CA TYR A 126 -19.20 15.21 12.87
C TYR A 126 -20.36 16.05 12.35
N ASP A 127 -21.14 16.61 13.23
CA ASP A 127 -22.24 17.56 12.94
C ASP A 127 -21.81 18.76 12.07
N ASN A 128 -20.50 18.88 11.81
CA ASN A 128 -19.89 19.98 11.05
C ASN A 128 -19.35 19.58 9.67
N ILE A 129 -19.54 18.32 9.21
CA ILE A 129 -19.10 17.89 7.88
C ILE A 129 -20.24 18.01 6.88
N ARG A 130 -19.97 18.76 5.81
CA ARG A 130 -20.87 18.84 4.65
C ARG A 130 -20.30 18.01 3.51
N TYR A 131 -21.13 17.15 2.95
CA TYR A 131 -20.83 16.38 1.74
C TYR A 131 -21.47 17.04 0.54
N PHE A 132 -20.74 17.12 -0.56
CA PHE A 132 -21.22 17.66 -1.81
C PHE A 132 -21.12 16.59 -2.90
N GLU A 133 -22.09 16.53 -3.80
CA GLU A 133 -22.15 15.57 -4.89
C GLU A 133 -21.05 15.84 -5.94
N ASP A 134 -20.70 17.11 -6.13
CA ASP A 134 -19.69 17.55 -7.08
C ASP A 134 -18.96 18.84 -6.66
N ASN A 135 -17.95 19.22 -7.43
CA ASN A 135 -17.15 20.41 -7.18
C ASN A 135 -17.93 21.72 -7.35
N GLU A 136 -18.93 21.75 -8.23
CA GLU A 136 -19.76 22.94 -8.50
C GLU A 136 -20.65 23.24 -7.30
N ALA A 137 -21.32 22.23 -6.75
CA ALA A 137 -22.13 22.35 -5.53
C ALA A 137 -21.28 22.79 -4.33
N CYS A 138 -20.06 22.27 -4.20
CA CYS A 138 -19.11 22.66 -3.19
C CYS A 138 -18.68 24.12 -3.34
N ALA A 139 -18.28 24.54 -4.53
CA ALA A 139 -17.86 25.91 -4.81
C ALA A 139 -18.97 26.93 -4.54
N LYS A 140 -20.21 26.60 -4.92
CA LYS A 140 -21.39 27.44 -4.69
C LYS A 140 -21.70 27.61 -3.20
N ALA A 141 -21.59 26.54 -2.42
CA ALA A 141 -21.77 26.60 -0.97
C ALA A 141 -20.68 27.43 -0.29
N LEU A 142 -19.42 27.32 -0.74
CA LEU A 142 -18.28 28.07 -0.21
C LEU A 142 -18.36 29.56 -0.53
N SER A 143 -18.91 29.95 -1.69
CA SER A 143 -19.08 31.37 -2.08
C SER A 143 -20.06 32.14 -1.18
N ASN A 144 -20.95 31.42 -0.50
CA ASN A 144 -21.95 31.98 0.43
C ASN A 144 -21.55 31.86 1.91
N THR A 145 -20.32 31.49 2.20
CA THR A 145 -19.86 31.27 3.57
C THR A 145 -18.98 32.43 4.01
N ASP A 146 -19.39 33.15 5.03
CA ASP A 146 -18.57 34.14 5.73
C ASP A 146 -17.65 33.42 6.72
N GLY A 147 -16.36 33.37 6.42
CA GLY A 147 -15.38 32.75 7.30
C GLY A 147 -14.04 32.45 6.66
N ASN A 148 -13.07 32.05 7.46
CA ASN A 148 -11.75 31.70 6.99
C ASN A 148 -11.76 30.29 6.36
N ILE A 149 -11.47 30.23 5.07
CA ILE A 149 -11.24 28.98 4.37
C ILE A 149 -9.78 28.58 4.58
N ILE A 150 -9.55 27.49 5.28
CA ILE A 150 -8.21 26.91 5.41
C ILE A 150 -7.86 26.26 4.06
N ARG A 151 -6.93 26.88 3.34
CA ARG A 151 -6.30 26.27 2.16
C ARG A 151 -5.20 25.34 2.65
N GLN A 152 -5.37 24.06 2.42
CA GLN A 152 -4.26 23.10 2.47
C GLN A 152 -3.58 23.02 1.11
#